data_ffb457f35f5c0094e124b5f412a9cd66
#
_entry.id   ffb457f35f5c0094e124b5f412a9cd66
#
_cell.length_a   1.000
_cell.length_b   1.000
_cell.length_c   1.000
_cell.angle_alpha   90.00
_cell.angle_beta   90.00
_cell.angle_gamma   90.00
#
_symmetry.space_group_name_H-M   'P 1'
#
loop_
_entity.id
_entity.type
_entity.pdbx_description
1 polymer ?
#
loop_
_entity_poly.entity_id
_entity_poly.type
_entity_poly.pdbx_seq_one_letter_code
_entity_poly.pdbx_strand_id
1 'polypeptide(L)'
;MKYIKRIKVFIWWYKQLLIAAGFAAGLLASVAGLASLVSYPALLAVGLPPVIANVTNTTALIFSGIGATASSLKELRGHWHKLMLFVLLSLVGSIGGSILLLVAPASSFEKVVPFFILFAGILLFLSGRKKDVSTAKLKEVHASPQKKWWVSLISLIGIVLVGAYTGYFGVAGGVIFLAILSVITDDRFAVVNAMKNVIAFAGNLIATLIFIFKSRIDWLLVIPLGLGLLIGGYTGPIIVRQANIHLLGALISLAAFGLATYLFVTAYF
;
A
#
# COMPACT_ATOMS: atom_id res chain seq x y z
N MET A 1 26.18 -30.89 13.28
CA MET A 1 25.23 -30.33 14.28
C MET A 1 25.24 -28.80 14.41
N LYS A 2 26.39 -28.11 14.43
CA LYS A 2 26.52 -26.63 14.48
C LYS A 2 25.91 -25.92 13.26
N TYR A 3 26.00 -26.49 12.05
CA TYR A 3 25.46 -25.89 10.82
C TYR A 3 23.93 -25.83 10.80
N ILE A 4 23.27 -26.89 11.23
CA ILE A 4 21.80 -26.97 11.32
C ILE A 4 21.25 -25.98 12.37
N LYS A 5 21.97 -25.79 13.49
CA LYS A 5 21.60 -24.76 14.49
C LYS A 5 21.68 -23.34 13.91
N ARG A 6 22.72 -23.02 13.15
CA ARG A 6 22.86 -21.70 12.49
C ARG A 6 21.74 -21.43 11.49
N ILE A 7 21.37 -22.43 10.66
CA ILE A 7 20.26 -22.29 9.71
C ILE A 7 18.92 -22.05 10.44
N LYS A 8 18.64 -22.80 11.51
CA LYS A 8 17.41 -22.62 12.29
C LYS A 8 17.32 -21.23 12.95
N VAL A 9 18.43 -20.73 13.49
CA VAL A 9 18.52 -19.38 14.08
C VAL A 9 18.30 -18.33 13.01
N PHE A 10 18.87 -18.47 11.82
CA PHE A 10 18.73 -17.54 10.71
C PHE A 10 17.27 -17.47 10.20
N ILE A 11 16.62 -18.64 10.01
CA ILE A 11 15.21 -18.72 9.64
C ILE A 11 14.30 -18.08 10.71
N TRP A 12 14.62 -18.26 11.97
CA TRP A 12 13.86 -17.68 13.08
C TRP A 12 13.95 -16.15 13.09
N TRP A 13 15.15 -15.58 12.86
CA TRP A 13 15.38 -14.15 12.76
C TRP A 13 14.60 -13.50 11.62
N TYR A 14 14.59 -14.12 10.43
CA TYR A 14 13.81 -13.62 9.30
C TYR A 14 12.31 -13.59 9.59
N LYS A 15 11.79 -14.62 10.23
CA LYS A 15 10.37 -14.65 10.58
C LYS A 15 10.01 -13.50 11.52
N GLN A 16 10.82 -13.22 12.54
CA GLN A 16 10.57 -12.12 13.47
C GLN A 16 10.70 -10.74 12.79
N LEU A 17 11.73 -10.56 11.97
CA LEU A 17 11.90 -9.34 11.18
C LEU A 17 10.67 -9.08 10.31
N LEU A 18 10.17 -10.11 9.60
CA LEU A 18 9.01 -9.98 8.72
C LEU A 18 7.71 -9.74 9.48
N ILE A 19 7.51 -10.34 10.66
CA ILE A 19 6.35 -10.04 11.51
C ILE A 19 6.39 -8.59 11.98
N ALA A 20 7.54 -8.11 12.46
CA ALA A 20 7.70 -6.73 12.92
C ALA A 20 7.53 -5.71 11.76
N ALA A 21 8.18 -5.98 10.62
CA ALA A 21 8.02 -5.18 9.41
C ALA A 21 6.57 -5.21 8.90
N GLY A 22 5.93 -6.38 8.93
CA GLY A 22 4.52 -6.54 8.58
C GLY A 22 3.59 -5.74 9.48
N PHE A 23 3.82 -5.75 10.80
CA PHE A 23 3.04 -4.97 11.74
C PHE A 23 3.17 -3.46 11.46
N ALA A 24 4.38 -2.95 11.33
CA ALA A 24 4.63 -1.55 10.97
C ALA A 24 4.02 -1.19 9.60
N ALA A 25 4.20 -2.07 8.60
CA ALA A 25 3.60 -1.90 7.28
C ALA A 25 2.07 -1.90 7.32
N GLY A 26 1.46 -2.77 8.13
CA GLY A 26 0.01 -2.85 8.31
C GLY A 26 -0.58 -1.59 8.94
N LEU A 27 0.09 -1.03 9.94
CA LEU A 27 -0.26 0.28 10.52
C LEU A 27 -0.27 1.36 9.45
N LEU A 28 0.80 1.46 8.67
CA LEU A 28 0.92 2.45 7.60
C LEU A 28 -0.06 2.23 6.46
N ALA A 29 -0.36 0.97 6.13
CA ALA A 29 -1.36 0.61 5.13
C ALA A 29 -2.72 1.18 5.47
N SER A 30 -3.19 0.85 6.67
CA SER A 30 -4.55 1.18 7.11
C SER A 30 -4.77 2.68 7.29
N VAL A 31 -3.71 3.43 7.63
CA VAL A 31 -3.75 4.88 7.88
C VAL A 31 -3.53 5.68 6.62
N ALA A 32 -2.42 5.43 5.95
CA ALA A 32 -1.95 6.25 4.85
C ALA A 32 -1.86 5.49 3.52
N GLY A 33 -2.01 4.16 3.52
CA GLY A 33 -1.84 3.36 2.31
C GLY A 33 -0.39 3.25 1.84
N LEU A 34 0.55 3.21 2.77
CA LEU A 34 2.00 3.25 2.54
C LEU A 34 2.72 1.96 2.97
N ALA A 35 2.01 0.83 3.04
CA ALA A 35 2.56 -0.44 3.51
C ALA A 35 3.86 -0.85 2.83
N SER A 36 3.88 -0.75 1.51
CA SER A 36 5.00 -1.24 0.70
C SER A 36 6.31 -0.49 0.92
N LEU A 37 6.29 0.70 1.55
CA LEU A 37 7.53 1.40 1.96
C LEU A 37 8.30 0.65 3.05
N VAL A 38 7.65 -0.23 3.80
CA VAL A 38 8.28 -1.05 4.84
C VAL A 38 8.34 -2.51 4.43
N SER A 39 7.23 -3.07 3.94
CA SER A 39 7.15 -4.51 3.65
C SER A 39 7.98 -4.93 2.44
N TYR A 40 8.03 -4.11 1.38
CA TYR A 40 8.83 -4.43 0.19
C TYR A 40 10.34 -4.42 0.46
N PRO A 41 10.93 -3.37 1.11
CA PRO A 41 12.33 -3.40 1.52
C PRO A 41 12.68 -4.57 2.45
N ALA A 42 11.78 -4.95 3.35
CA ALA A 42 12.01 -6.09 4.22
C ALA A 42 12.15 -7.41 3.43
N LEU A 43 11.36 -7.57 2.35
CA LEU A 43 11.48 -8.72 1.44
C LEU A 43 12.75 -8.68 0.60
N LEU A 44 13.20 -7.50 0.16
CA LEU A 44 14.51 -7.35 -0.51
C LEU A 44 15.66 -7.70 0.44
N ALA A 45 15.57 -7.25 1.70
CA ALA A 45 16.60 -7.52 2.72
C ALA A 45 16.76 -9.01 3.06
N VAL A 46 15.69 -9.80 2.91
CA VAL A 46 15.77 -11.28 3.04
C VAL A 46 16.21 -11.97 1.76
N GLY A 47 16.58 -11.21 0.70
CA GLY A 47 17.22 -11.71 -0.51
C GLY A 47 16.29 -12.07 -1.66
N LEU A 48 15.03 -11.65 -1.64
CA LEU A 48 14.16 -11.86 -2.80
C LEU A 48 14.54 -10.93 -3.97
N PRO A 49 14.54 -11.45 -5.21
CA PRO A 49 14.64 -10.62 -6.40
C PRO A 49 13.49 -9.59 -6.48
N PRO A 50 13.71 -8.40 -7.04
CA PRO A 50 12.75 -7.28 -7.00
C PRO A 50 11.33 -7.63 -7.44
N VAL A 51 11.15 -8.34 -8.56
CA VAL A 51 9.83 -8.74 -9.07
C VAL A 51 9.15 -9.74 -8.12
N ILE A 52 9.91 -10.75 -7.64
CA ILE A 52 9.38 -11.75 -6.71
C ILE A 52 9.04 -11.12 -5.36
N ALA A 53 9.85 -10.18 -4.88
CA ALA A 53 9.58 -9.39 -3.68
C ALA A 53 8.26 -8.60 -3.83
N ASN A 54 8.03 -7.96 -4.99
CA ASN A 54 6.79 -7.22 -5.25
C ASN A 54 5.56 -8.15 -5.28
N VAL A 55 5.64 -9.28 -5.99
CA VAL A 55 4.55 -10.26 -6.07
C VAL A 55 4.23 -10.85 -4.69
N THR A 56 5.25 -11.21 -3.92
CA THR A 56 5.12 -11.73 -2.55
C THR A 56 4.54 -10.67 -1.61
N ASN A 57 5.00 -9.42 -1.74
CA ASN A 57 4.49 -8.27 -0.99
C ASN A 57 3.00 -8.04 -1.26
N THR A 58 2.61 -7.96 -2.53
CA THR A 58 1.20 -7.75 -2.95
C THR A 58 0.29 -8.84 -2.37
N THR A 59 0.76 -10.09 -2.40
CA THR A 59 0.05 -11.23 -1.79
C THR A 59 -0.10 -11.07 -0.28
N ALA A 60 0.96 -10.66 0.42
CA ALA A 60 0.93 -10.44 1.87
C ALA A 60 0.02 -9.25 2.25
N LEU A 61 -0.09 -8.23 1.40
CA LEU A 61 -0.95 -7.06 1.65
C LEU A 61 -2.44 -7.39 1.72
N ILE A 62 -2.90 -8.54 1.22
CA ILE A 62 -4.27 -9.05 1.40
C ILE A 62 -4.61 -9.12 2.89
N PHE A 63 -3.67 -9.58 3.72
CA PHE A 63 -3.87 -9.70 5.16
C PHE A 63 -4.08 -8.34 5.84
N SER A 64 -3.34 -7.31 5.42
CA SER A 64 -3.59 -5.94 5.90
C SER A 64 -4.98 -5.44 5.48
N GLY A 65 -5.38 -5.73 4.24
CA GLY A 65 -6.69 -5.40 3.71
C GLY A 65 -7.83 -6.06 4.50
N ILE A 66 -7.69 -7.33 4.86
CA ILE A 66 -8.64 -8.05 5.72
C ILE A 66 -8.74 -7.35 7.08
N GLY A 67 -7.60 -7.10 7.75
CA GLY A 67 -7.57 -6.45 9.06
C GLY A 67 -8.19 -5.06 9.05
N ALA A 68 -7.78 -4.21 8.10
CA ALA A 68 -8.26 -2.84 7.97
C ALA A 68 -9.75 -2.78 7.60
N THR A 69 -10.22 -3.66 6.71
CA THR A 69 -11.64 -3.74 6.36
C THR A 69 -12.48 -4.18 7.56
N ALA A 70 -12.06 -5.23 8.27
CA ALA A 70 -12.78 -5.72 9.45
C ALA A 70 -12.91 -4.64 10.53
N SER A 71 -11.86 -3.85 10.77
CA SER A 71 -11.89 -2.77 11.76
C SER A 71 -12.70 -1.54 11.32
N SER A 72 -13.02 -1.41 10.01
CA SER A 72 -13.69 -0.25 9.42
C SER A 72 -15.09 -0.56 8.86
N LEU A 73 -15.67 -1.72 9.18
CA LEU A 73 -17.00 -2.11 8.66
C LEU A 73 -18.13 -1.15 9.08
N LYS A 74 -18.00 -0.50 10.24
CA LYS A 74 -19.00 0.44 10.75
C LYS A 74 -19.07 1.70 9.88
N GLU A 75 -17.93 2.18 9.41
CA GLU A 75 -17.79 3.36 8.56
C GLU A 75 -18.37 3.15 7.16
N LEU A 76 -18.41 1.90 6.69
CA LEU A 76 -18.89 1.55 5.34
C LEU A 76 -20.42 1.44 5.24
N ARG A 77 -21.14 1.45 6.37
CA ARG A 77 -22.60 1.33 6.37
C ARG A 77 -23.23 2.51 5.60
N GLY A 78 -24.09 2.17 4.64
CA GLY A 78 -24.76 3.15 3.77
C GLY A 78 -23.95 3.59 2.54
N HIS A 79 -22.68 3.19 2.39
CA HIS A 79 -21.80 3.64 1.32
C HIS A 79 -21.48 2.55 0.28
N TRP A 80 -22.09 1.35 0.39
CA TRP A 80 -21.77 0.19 -0.42
C TRP A 80 -21.90 0.39 -1.94
N HIS A 81 -22.91 1.15 -2.39
CA HIS A 81 -23.11 1.37 -3.82
C HIS A 81 -21.96 2.17 -4.45
N LYS A 82 -21.56 3.28 -3.80
CA LYS A 82 -20.42 4.09 -4.24
C LYS A 82 -19.12 3.27 -4.19
N LEU A 83 -18.91 2.54 -3.09
CA LEU A 83 -17.74 1.70 -2.88
C LEU A 83 -17.62 0.63 -3.97
N MET A 84 -18.71 -0.06 -4.32
CA MET A 84 -18.69 -1.10 -5.34
C MET A 84 -18.27 -0.55 -6.71
N LEU A 85 -18.76 0.64 -7.09
CA LEU A 85 -18.33 1.29 -8.33
C LEU A 85 -16.81 1.54 -8.32
N PHE A 86 -16.27 2.10 -7.22
CA PHE A 86 -14.85 2.40 -7.13
C PHE A 86 -13.99 1.12 -7.09
N VAL A 87 -14.47 0.08 -6.44
CA VAL A 87 -13.82 -1.25 -6.44
C VAL A 87 -13.77 -1.80 -7.88
N LEU A 88 -14.88 -1.81 -8.61
CA LEU A 88 -14.92 -2.35 -9.97
C LEU A 88 -13.96 -1.58 -10.91
N LEU A 89 -13.95 -0.25 -10.83
CA LEU A 89 -13.03 0.57 -11.63
C LEU A 89 -11.56 0.29 -11.27
N SER A 90 -11.26 0.19 -9.98
CA SER A 90 -9.91 -0.15 -9.53
C SER A 90 -9.49 -1.56 -9.95
N LEU A 91 -10.40 -2.54 -9.94
CA LEU A 91 -10.13 -3.91 -10.39
C LEU A 91 -9.74 -3.95 -11.87
N VAL A 92 -10.45 -3.21 -12.74
CA VAL A 92 -10.10 -3.10 -14.16
C VAL A 92 -8.65 -2.62 -14.32
N GLY A 93 -8.28 -1.56 -13.60
CA GLY A 93 -6.90 -1.06 -13.58
C GLY A 93 -5.92 -2.09 -13.04
N SER A 94 -6.22 -2.69 -11.87
CA SER A 94 -5.33 -3.65 -11.21
C SER A 94 -5.04 -4.88 -12.05
N ILE A 95 -6.01 -5.38 -12.81
CA ILE A 95 -5.82 -6.47 -13.78
C ILE A 95 -4.79 -6.05 -14.83
N GLY A 96 -4.98 -4.88 -15.46
CA GLY A 96 -4.05 -4.36 -16.46
C GLY A 96 -2.64 -4.17 -15.91
N GLY A 97 -2.50 -3.58 -14.73
CA GLY A 97 -1.22 -3.36 -14.05
C GLY A 97 -0.51 -4.66 -13.68
N SER A 98 -1.25 -5.64 -13.16
CA SER A 98 -0.69 -6.94 -12.79
C SER A 98 -0.21 -7.73 -14.02
N ILE A 99 -0.96 -7.68 -15.11
CA ILE A 99 -0.54 -8.29 -16.39
C ILE A 99 0.70 -7.57 -16.91
N LEU A 100 0.73 -6.23 -16.87
CA LEU A 100 1.89 -5.45 -17.30
C LEU A 100 3.15 -5.84 -16.53
N LEU A 101 3.06 -6.03 -15.20
CA LEU A 101 4.20 -6.49 -14.39
C LEU A 101 4.75 -7.84 -14.86
N LEU A 102 3.88 -8.75 -15.27
CA LEU A 102 4.26 -10.11 -15.68
C LEU A 102 4.83 -10.18 -17.10
N VAL A 103 4.42 -9.27 -17.98
CA VAL A 103 4.84 -9.23 -19.38
C VAL A 103 6.08 -8.33 -19.56
N ALA A 104 6.20 -7.28 -18.77
CA ALA A 104 7.34 -6.37 -18.84
C ALA A 104 8.64 -7.09 -18.44
N PRO A 105 9.78 -6.78 -19.09
CA PRO A 105 11.07 -7.30 -18.68
C PRO A 105 11.40 -6.92 -17.22
N ALA A 106 11.96 -7.85 -16.45
CA ALA A 106 12.33 -7.60 -15.05
C ALA A 106 13.26 -6.38 -14.89
N SER A 107 14.16 -6.17 -15.86
CA SER A 107 15.06 -5.00 -15.90
C SER A 107 14.30 -3.67 -16.00
N SER A 108 13.14 -3.64 -16.67
CA SER A 108 12.29 -2.43 -16.72
C SER A 108 11.68 -2.13 -15.35
N PHE A 109 11.24 -3.15 -14.63
CA PHE A 109 10.74 -3.01 -13.26
C PHE A 109 11.83 -2.49 -12.32
N GLU A 110 13.03 -3.09 -12.35
CA GLU A 110 14.17 -2.70 -11.52
C GLU A 110 14.57 -1.24 -11.73
N LYS A 111 14.53 -0.74 -12.97
CA LYS A 111 14.84 0.66 -13.30
C LYS A 111 13.77 1.64 -12.84
N VAL A 112 12.51 1.26 -12.83
CA VAL A 112 11.39 2.16 -12.49
C VAL A 112 11.11 2.21 -10.98
N VAL A 113 11.35 1.13 -10.26
CA VAL A 113 11.08 1.02 -8.82
C VAL A 113 11.74 2.11 -7.96
N PRO A 114 13.01 2.50 -8.16
CA PRO A 114 13.64 3.55 -7.36
C PRO A 114 12.87 4.87 -7.41
N PHE A 115 12.34 5.24 -8.58
CA PHE A 115 11.55 6.47 -8.75
C PHE A 115 10.21 6.40 -8.02
N PHE A 116 9.55 5.24 -8.02
CA PHE A 116 8.30 5.07 -7.28
C PHE A 116 8.52 5.13 -5.77
N ILE A 117 9.60 4.54 -5.27
CA ILE A 117 9.95 4.60 -3.85
C ILE A 117 10.33 6.02 -3.45
N LEU A 118 11.11 6.72 -4.29
CA LEU A 118 11.46 8.12 -4.09
C LEU A 118 10.20 8.99 -4.01
N PHE A 119 9.30 8.84 -4.99
CA PHE A 119 8.02 9.56 -5.04
C PHE A 119 7.18 9.31 -3.77
N ALA A 120 7.07 8.06 -3.35
CA ALA A 120 6.35 7.70 -2.14
C ALA A 120 7.00 8.28 -0.88
N GLY A 121 8.33 8.28 -0.80
CA GLY A 121 9.10 8.91 0.28
C GLY A 121 8.85 10.42 0.35
N ILE A 122 8.84 11.10 -0.82
CA ILE A 122 8.52 12.54 -0.91
C ILE A 122 7.08 12.80 -0.45
N LEU A 123 6.11 12.03 -0.92
CA LEU A 123 4.72 12.19 -0.50
C LEU A 123 4.56 12.05 1.02
N LEU A 124 5.22 11.05 1.61
CA LEU A 124 5.18 10.82 3.05
C LEU A 124 5.84 11.96 3.82
N PHE A 125 7.00 12.43 3.36
CA PHE A 125 7.74 13.54 3.97
C PHE A 125 6.93 14.85 3.93
N LEU A 126 6.31 15.17 2.79
CA LEU A 126 5.46 16.35 2.64
C LEU A 126 4.20 16.26 3.50
N SER A 127 3.61 15.06 3.59
CA SER A 127 2.45 14.82 4.46
C SER A 127 2.77 15.00 5.94
N GLY A 128 3.98 14.61 6.37
CA GLY A 128 4.46 14.80 7.73
C GLY A 128 4.77 16.27 8.11
N ARG A 129 5.05 17.12 7.12
CA ARG A 129 5.33 18.56 7.34
C ARG A 129 4.11 19.44 7.47
N LYS A 130 3.00 19.04 6.90
CA LYS A 130 1.74 19.78 7.06
C LYS A 130 1.21 19.51 8.47
N LYS A 131 1.69 20.29 9.46
CA LYS A 131 0.99 20.51 10.73
C LYS A 131 -0.43 20.93 10.34
N ASP A 132 -1.42 20.22 10.88
CA ASP A 132 -2.82 20.56 10.72
C ASP A 132 -3.41 20.50 9.27
N VAL A 133 -3.31 19.36 8.59
CA VAL A 133 -4.47 18.89 7.84
C VAL A 133 -5.40 18.23 8.87
N SER A 134 -5.63 18.97 9.94
CA SER A 134 -6.70 18.78 10.88
C SER A 134 -7.98 18.73 10.07
N THR A 135 -8.85 17.83 10.42
CA THR A 135 -10.24 17.65 9.99
C THR A 135 -11.05 18.94 9.74
N ALA A 136 -10.56 20.11 10.16
CA ALA A 136 -11.15 21.41 9.93
C ALA A 136 -10.95 21.94 8.49
N LYS A 137 -9.78 21.75 7.85
CA LYS A 137 -9.56 22.26 6.47
C LYS A 137 -10.15 21.38 5.37
N LEU A 138 -10.40 20.10 5.64
CA LEU A 138 -11.21 19.27 4.73
C LEU A 138 -12.70 19.70 4.74
N LYS A 139 -13.13 20.41 5.78
CA LYS A 139 -14.49 20.99 5.85
C LYS A 139 -14.66 22.28 5.05
N GLU A 140 -13.62 23.06 4.82
CA GLU A 140 -13.72 24.36 4.13
C GLU A 140 -13.64 24.29 2.60
N VAL A 141 -13.25 23.15 2.02
CA VAL A 141 -13.35 22.92 0.56
C VAL A 141 -14.79 22.57 0.14
N HIS A 142 -15.73 22.56 1.05
CA HIS A 142 -17.08 21.99 0.90
C HIS A 142 -18.18 23.00 0.58
N ALA A 143 -17.87 24.10 -0.07
CA ALA A 143 -18.91 25.02 -0.51
C ALA A 143 -18.74 25.45 -1.97
N SER A 144 -18.91 24.52 -2.90
CA SER A 144 -19.20 24.88 -4.28
C SER A 144 -20.33 24.00 -4.81
N PRO A 145 -21.52 24.60 -5.11
CA PRO A 145 -22.73 23.85 -5.46
C PRO A 145 -22.74 23.26 -6.87
N GLN A 146 -21.64 23.25 -7.56
CA GLN A 146 -21.51 22.58 -8.87
C GLN A 146 -20.18 21.87 -8.94
N LYS A 147 -20.11 20.66 -8.40
CA LYS A 147 -19.04 19.70 -8.78
C LYS A 147 -19.16 19.52 -10.29
N LYS A 148 -18.28 20.18 -11.05
CA LYS A 148 -18.28 20.09 -12.51
C LYS A 148 -18.13 18.61 -12.87
N TRP A 149 -19.02 18.11 -13.72
CA TRP A 149 -19.05 16.69 -14.14
C TRP A 149 -17.67 16.14 -14.60
N TRP A 150 -16.82 16.98 -15.16
CA TRP A 150 -15.44 16.65 -15.53
C TRP A 150 -14.59 16.20 -14.34
N VAL A 151 -14.74 16.84 -13.14
CA VAL A 151 -13.97 16.45 -11.94
C VAL A 151 -14.30 15.02 -11.56
N SER A 152 -15.58 14.66 -11.64
CA SER A 152 -16.02 13.28 -11.41
C SER A 152 -15.44 12.34 -12.48
N LEU A 153 -15.50 12.70 -13.76
CA LEU A 153 -14.99 11.88 -14.84
C LEU A 153 -13.47 11.68 -14.73
N ILE A 154 -12.70 12.74 -14.52
CA ILE A 154 -11.25 12.67 -14.34
C ILE A 154 -10.89 11.80 -13.12
N SER A 155 -11.66 11.92 -12.04
CA SER A 155 -11.43 11.13 -10.84
C SER A 155 -11.74 9.64 -11.04
N LEU A 156 -12.78 9.30 -11.79
CA LEU A 156 -13.09 7.90 -12.14
C LEU A 156 -11.98 7.29 -13.01
N ILE A 157 -11.49 8.03 -14.00
CA ILE A 157 -10.32 7.64 -14.79
C ILE A 157 -9.10 7.50 -13.88
N GLY A 158 -8.90 8.44 -12.95
CA GLY A 158 -7.84 8.39 -11.94
C GLY A 158 -7.88 7.12 -11.10
N ILE A 159 -9.07 6.64 -10.69
CA ILE A 159 -9.23 5.38 -9.95
C ILE A 159 -8.74 4.19 -10.78
N VAL A 160 -9.07 4.13 -12.07
CA VAL A 160 -8.58 3.07 -12.96
C VAL A 160 -7.05 3.13 -13.11
N LEU A 161 -6.49 4.32 -13.31
CA LEU A 161 -5.03 4.51 -13.46
C LEU A 161 -4.28 4.17 -12.17
N VAL A 162 -4.81 4.56 -11.01
CA VAL A 162 -4.22 4.19 -9.72
C VAL A 162 -4.39 2.70 -9.47
N GLY A 163 -5.50 2.10 -9.88
CA GLY A 163 -5.67 0.65 -9.91
C GLY A 163 -4.58 -0.05 -10.72
N ALA A 164 -4.29 0.44 -11.93
CA ALA A 164 -3.22 -0.09 -12.77
C ALA A 164 -1.84 0.08 -12.11
N TYR A 165 -1.57 1.24 -11.55
CA TYR A 165 -0.35 1.49 -10.80
C TYR A 165 -0.20 0.54 -9.60
N THR A 166 -1.27 0.33 -8.82
CA THR A 166 -1.24 -0.57 -7.67
C THR A 166 -1.12 -2.04 -8.06
N GLY A 167 -1.68 -2.44 -9.20
CA GLY A 167 -1.50 -3.77 -9.76
C GLY A 167 -0.07 -4.03 -10.24
N TYR A 168 0.62 -2.98 -10.74
CA TYR A 168 2.00 -3.06 -11.19
C TYR A 168 3.00 -3.05 -10.02
N PHE A 169 2.93 -2.07 -9.11
CA PHE A 169 3.85 -1.94 -7.97
C PHE A 169 3.18 -1.49 -6.67
N GLY A 170 2.29 -0.50 -6.74
CA GLY A 170 1.41 -0.11 -5.65
C GLY A 170 2.00 0.63 -4.45
N VAL A 171 3.28 1.03 -4.47
CA VAL A 171 3.86 1.88 -3.41
C VAL A 171 3.16 3.23 -3.39
N ALA A 172 2.64 3.64 -2.22
CA ALA A 172 1.85 4.86 -2.05
C ALA A 172 0.52 4.94 -2.83
N GLY A 173 0.07 3.89 -3.49
CA GLY A 173 -1.22 3.88 -4.20
C GLY A 173 -2.40 4.24 -3.30
N GLY A 174 -2.36 3.83 -2.04
CA GLY A 174 -3.38 4.19 -1.06
C GLY A 174 -3.46 5.69 -0.76
N VAL A 175 -2.34 6.42 -0.77
CA VAL A 175 -2.35 7.90 -0.63
C VAL A 175 -3.07 8.54 -1.80
N ILE A 176 -2.80 8.06 -3.02
CA ILE A 176 -3.41 8.58 -4.23
C ILE A 176 -4.92 8.27 -4.23
N PHE A 177 -5.33 7.05 -3.84
CA PHE A 177 -6.74 6.72 -3.66
C PHE A 177 -7.40 7.64 -2.62
N LEU A 178 -6.77 7.87 -1.46
CA LEU A 178 -7.28 8.81 -0.46
C LEU A 178 -7.51 10.20 -1.04
N ALA A 179 -6.54 10.73 -1.79
CA ALA A 179 -6.63 12.04 -2.41
C ALA A 179 -7.80 12.11 -3.40
N ILE A 180 -7.93 11.15 -4.31
CA ILE A 180 -9.00 11.10 -5.30
C ILE A 180 -10.37 10.97 -4.62
N LEU A 181 -10.50 10.00 -3.70
CA LEU A 181 -11.76 9.76 -2.99
C LEU A 181 -12.20 10.98 -2.18
N SER A 182 -11.26 11.71 -1.55
CA SER A 182 -11.55 12.93 -0.81
C SER A 182 -12.06 14.08 -1.70
N VAL A 183 -11.74 14.05 -2.99
CA VAL A 183 -12.25 15.04 -3.97
C VAL A 183 -13.66 14.67 -4.46
N ILE A 184 -13.94 13.38 -4.67
CA ILE A 184 -15.20 12.95 -5.31
C ILE A 184 -16.31 12.60 -4.31
N THR A 185 -15.95 12.40 -3.04
CA THR A 185 -16.92 12.10 -1.98
C THR A 185 -16.96 13.23 -0.96
N ASP A 186 -18.16 13.54 -0.46
CA ASP A 186 -18.35 14.52 0.63
C ASP A 186 -18.39 13.82 1.99
N ASP A 187 -17.79 12.62 2.06
CA ASP A 187 -17.82 11.75 3.23
C ASP A 187 -16.73 12.14 4.24
N ARG A 188 -16.92 11.77 5.50
CA ARG A 188 -15.92 11.99 6.56
C ARG A 188 -14.64 11.20 6.23
N PHE A 189 -13.49 11.72 6.64
CA PHE A 189 -12.19 11.06 6.42
C PHE A 189 -12.17 9.58 6.81
N ALA A 190 -12.82 9.20 7.92
CA ALA A 190 -12.90 7.79 8.35
C ALA A 190 -13.59 6.90 7.31
N VAL A 191 -14.66 7.38 6.67
CA VAL A 191 -15.38 6.66 5.59
C VAL A 191 -14.52 6.57 4.34
N VAL A 192 -13.91 7.68 3.93
CA VAL A 192 -12.99 7.71 2.77
C VAL A 192 -11.81 6.75 2.95
N ASN A 193 -11.23 6.74 4.15
CA ASN A 193 -10.14 5.83 4.49
C ASN A 193 -10.59 4.35 4.51
N ALA A 194 -11.80 4.08 5.03
CA ALA A 194 -12.39 2.75 4.98
C ALA A 194 -12.62 2.27 3.54
N MET A 195 -13.15 3.15 2.67
CA MET A 195 -13.32 2.87 1.24
C MET A 195 -11.98 2.54 0.57
N LYS A 196 -10.95 3.37 0.80
CA LYS A 196 -9.57 3.12 0.30
C LYS A 196 -9.06 1.75 0.71
N ASN A 197 -9.27 1.34 1.96
CA ASN A 197 -8.80 0.04 2.46
C ASN A 197 -9.45 -1.13 1.71
N VAL A 198 -10.76 -1.05 1.45
CA VAL A 198 -11.48 -2.08 0.67
C VAL A 198 -11.04 -2.10 -0.79
N ILE A 199 -10.86 -0.93 -1.41
CA ILE A 199 -10.39 -0.83 -2.81
C ILE A 199 -8.99 -1.44 -2.92
N ALA A 200 -8.07 -1.09 -2.02
CA ALA A 200 -6.72 -1.65 -2.00
C ALA A 200 -6.72 -3.18 -1.74
N PHE A 201 -7.57 -3.66 -0.83
CA PHE A 201 -7.76 -5.09 -0.58
C PHE A 201 -8.22 -5.82 -1.84
N ALA A 202 -9.26 -5.33 -2.51
CA ALA A 202 -9.78 -5.93 -3.73
C ALA A 202 -8.74 -5.93 -4.87
N GLY A 203 -7.99 -4.83 -5.03
CA GLY A 203 -6.90 -4.73 -6.00
C GLY A 203 -5.77 -5.72 -5.74
N ASN A 204 -5.32 -5.86 -4.48
CA ASN A 204 -4.30 -6.83 -4.10
C ASN A 204 -4.79 -8.27 -4.26
N LEU A 205 -6.07 -8.53 -3.98
CA LEU A 205 -6.66 -9.86 -4.13
C LEU A 205 -6.67 -10.29 -5.61
N ILE A 206 -7.15 -9.44 -6.52
CA ILE A 206 -7.18 -9.77 -7.96
C ILE A 206 -5.77 -9.88 -8.53
N ALA A 207 -4.83 -9.01 -8.13
CA ALA A 207 -3.43 -9.08 -8.53
C ALA A 207 -2.81 -10.42 -8.08
N THR A 208 -3.05 -10.82 -6.84
CA THR A 208 -2.56 -12.11 -6.30
C THR A 208 -3.14 -13.30 -7.06
N LEU A 209 -4.43 -13.29 -7.39
CA LEU A 209 -5.03 -14.35 -8.20
C LEU A 209 -4.33 -14.48 -9.55
N ILE A 210 -3.97 -13.36 -10.20
CA ILE A 210 -3.20 -13.38 -11.44
C ILE A 210 -1.79 -13.93 -11.21
N PHE A 211 -1.12 -13.51 -10.13
CA PHE A 211 0.25 -13.92 -9.81
C PHE A 211 0.38 -15.39 -9.45
N ILE A 212 -0.61 -15.99 -8.79
CA ILE A 212 -0.64 -17.44 -8.46
C ILE A 212 -0.46 -18.29 -9.73
N PHE A 213 -1.07 -17.88 -10.85
CA PHE A 213 -1.03 -18.64 -12.09
C PHE A 213 0.17 -18.33 -12.98
N LYS A 214 0.84 -17.20 -12.78
CA LYS A 214 1.82 -16.66 -13.76
C LYS A 214 3.17 -16.32 -13.16
N SER A 215 3.34 -16.35 -11.83
CA SER A 215 4.57 -15.95 -11.16
C SER A 215 4.89 -16.87 -9.97
N ARG A 216 6.05 -16.65 -9.35
CA ARG A 216 6.44 -17.35 -8.11
C ARG A 216 6.14 -16.47 -6.91
N ILE A 217 5.33 -16.98 -5.99
CA ILE A 217 5.04 -16.36 -4.69
C ILE A 217 5.82 -17.15 -3.64
N ASP A 218 6.58 -16.47 -2.81
CA ASP A 218 7.21 -17.09 -1.65
C ASP A 218 6.25 -17.15 -0.46
N TRP A 219 5.47 -18.22 -0.40
CA TRP A 219 4.47 -18.43 0.64
C TRP A 219 5.06 -18.52 2.05
N LEU A 220 6.32 -18.97 2.18
CA LEU A 220 7.00 -19.05 3.48
C LEU A 220 7.26 -17.67 4.07
N LEU A 221 7.47 -16.66 3.21
CA LEU A 221 7.66 -15.26 3.61
C LEU A 221 6.32 -14.50 3.68
N VAL A 222 5.33 -14.88 2.87
CA VAL A 222 3.95 -14.32 2.95
C VAL A 222 3.35 -14.52 4.33
N ILE A 223 3.51 -15.73 4.93
CA ILE A 223 2.86 -16.05 6.21
C ILE A 223 3.32 -15.10 7.34
N PRO A 224 4.63 -15.01 7.68
CA PRO A 224 5.08 -14.15 8.77
C PRO A 224 4.82 -12.66 8.49
N LEU A 225 5.05 -12.20 7.26
CA LEU A 225 4.76 -10.83 6.87
C LEU A 225 3.26 -10.53 6.94
N GLY A 226 2.42 -11.46 6.45
CA GLY A 226 0.97 -11.35 6.45
C GLY A 226 0.36 -11.32 7.84
N LEU A 227 0.86 -12.13 8.79
CA LEU A 227 0.43 -12.08 10.19
C LEU A 227 0.69 -10.70 10.80
N GLY A 228 1.88 -10.13 10.59
CA GLY A 228 2.18 -8.78 11.01
C GLY A 228 1.25 -7.75 10.36
N LEU A 229 1.06 -7.84 9.04
CA LEU A 229 0.18 -6.98 8.26
C LEU A 229 -1.29 -7.06 8.72
N LEU A 230 -1.77 -8.23 9.07
CA LEU A 230 -3.13 -8.44 9.58
C LEU A 230 -3.35 -7.68 10.90
N ILE A 231 -2.44 -7.89 11.85
CA ILE A 231 -2.51 -7.26 13.18
C ILE A 231 -2.34 -5.74 13.04
N GLY A 232 -1.34 -5.28 12.30
CA GLY A 232 -1.10 -3.86 12.05
C GLY A 232 -2.25 -3.19 11.29
N GLY A 233 -2.81 -3.87 10.29
CA GLY A 233 -3.97 -3.40 9.54
C GLY A 233 -5.22 -3.25 10.38
N TYR A 234 -5.48 -4.20 11.27
CA TYR A 234 -6.62 -4.16 12.19
C TYR A 234 -6.45 -3.06 13.28
N THR A 235 -5.26 -2.96 13.85
CA THR A 235 -4.99 -2.03 14.96
C THR A 235 -4.71 -0.61 14.48
N GLY A 236 -4.30 -0.42 13.22
CA GLY A 236 -3.92 0.88 12.67
C GLY A 236 -4.97 1.97 12.83
N PRO A 237 -6.25 1.77 12.45
CA PRO A 237 -7.29 2.76 12.65
C PRO A 237 -7.52 3.14 14.11
N ILE A 238 -7.21 2.24 15.04
CA ILE A 238 -7.35 2.44 16.49
C ILE A 238 -6.19 3.29 17.03
N ILE A 239 -4.95 2.93 16.65
CA ILE A 239 -3.71 3.55 17.16
C ILE A 239 -3.54 4.97 16.61
N VAL A 240 -3.93 5.21 15.37
CA VAL A 240 -3.78 6.52 14.72
C VAL A 240 -4.48 7.65 15.45
N ARG A 241 -5.51 7.32 16.20
CA ARG A 241 -6.19 8.31 17.05
C ARG A 241 -5.31 8.81 18.21
N GLN A 242 -4.21 8.12 18.54
CA GLN A 242 -3.39 8.38 19.74
C GLN A 242 -1.88 8.51 19.44
N ALA A 243 -1.37 8.08 18.29
CA ALA A 243 0.05 8.01 17.99
C ALA A 243 0.58 9.26 17.27
N ASN A 244 1.84 9.61 17.56
CA ASN A 244 2.56 10.67 16.83
C ASN A 244 3.04 10.15 15.46
N ILE A 245 2.14 10.20 14.48
CA ILE A 245 2.36 9.70 13.11
C ILE A 245 3.48 10.48 12.39
N HIS A 246 3.75 11.71 12.80
CA HIS A 246 4.75 12.58 12.17
C HIS A 246 6.17 12.02 12.32
N LEU A 247 6.53 11.56 13.53
CA LEU A 247 7.86 10.98 13.77
C LEU A 247 8.05 9.68 12.98
N LEU A 248 7.03 8.80 13.00
CA LEU A 248 7.07 7.55 12.24
C LEU A 248 7.17 7.82 10.73
N GLY A 249 6.40 8.77 10.22
CA GLY A 249 6.44 9.19 8.82
C GLY A 249 7.82 9.74 8.41
N ALA A 250 8.45 10.55 9.23
CA ALA A 250 9.77 11.11 8.95
C ALA A 250 10.86 10.01 8.88
N LEU A 251 10.86 9.07 9.83
CA LEU A 251 11.81 7.95 9.84
C LEU A 251 11.65 7.06 8.60
N ILE A 252 10.42 6.74 8.22
CA ILE A 252 10.14 5.91 7.05
C ILE A 252 10.48 6.65 5.76
N SER A 253 10.24 7.97 5.67
CA SER A 253 10.65 8.75 4.51
C SER A 253 12.16 8.75 4.34
N LEU A 254 12.91 8.89 5.42
CA LEU A 254 14.38 8.82 5.38
C LEU A 254 14.87 7.45 4.91
N ALA A 255 14.28 6.38 5.43
CA ALA A 255 14.59 5.02 4.99
C ALA A 255 14.22 4.79 3.52
N ALA A 256 13.08 5.35 3.05
CA ALA A 256 12.67 5.29 1.65
C ALA A 256 13.65 6.00 0.72
N PHE A 257 14.19 7.17 1.12
CA PHE A 257 15.21 7.88 0.35
C PHE A 257 16.51 7.08 0.26
N GLY A 258 16.98 6.50 1.36
CA GLY A 258 18.16 5.62 1.37
C GLY A 258 17.98 4.40 0.46
N LEU A 259 16.82 3.74 0.53
CA LEU A 259 16.51 2.60 -0.34
C LEU A 259 16.40 3.00 -1.81
N ALA A 260 15.72 4.10 -2.11
CA ALA A 260 15.59 4.59 -3.49
C ALA A 260 16.98 4.86 -4.10
N THR A 261 17.87 5.49 -3.35
CA THR A 261 19.26 5.74 -3.76
C THR A 261 20.02 4.43 -3.99
N TYR A 262 19.93 3.48 -3.05
CA TYR A 262 20.58 2.17 -3.18
C TYR A 262 20.10 1.42 -4.43
N LEU A 263 18.77 1.33 -4.62
CA LEU A 263 18.20 0.65 -5.78
C LEU A 263 18.50 1.38 -7.10
N PHE A 264 18.58 2.70 -7.07
CA PHE A 264 18.98 3.49 -8.26
C PHE A 264 20.41 3.19 -8.67
N VAL A 265 21.34 3.20 -7.72
CA VAL A 265 22.74 2.85 -8.00
C VAL A 265 22.85 1.42 -8.55
N THR A 266 22.18 0.44 -7.92
CA THR A 266 22.25 -0.97 -8.37
C THR A 266 21.53 -1.24 -9.69
N ALA A 267 20.57 -0.41 -10.10
CA ALA A 267 19.84 -0.59 -11.35
C ALA A 267 20.47 0.10 -12.56
N TYR A 268 21.31 1.12 -12.32
CA TYR A 268 21.87 1.96 -13.41
C TYR A 268 23.39 1.92 -13.50
N PHE A 269 24.07 1.50 -12.42
CA PHE A 269 25.53 1.39 -12.33
C PHE A 269 25.95 0.01 -11.87
#